data_c42134f6337776edf17b77ef4fafe5e4
#
_entry.id   c42134f6337776edf17b77ef4fafe5e4
#
_cell.length_a   1.000
_cell.length_b   1.000
_cell.length_c   1.000
_cell.angle_alpha   90.00
_cell.angle_beta   90.00
_cell.angle_gamma   90.00
#
_symmetry.space_group_name_H-M   'P 1'
#
loop_
_entity.id
_entity.type
_entity.pdbx_description
1 polymer ?
#
loop_
_entity_poly.entity_id
_entity_poly.type
_entity_poly.pdbx_seq_one_letter_code
_entity_poly.pdbx_strand_id
1 'polypeptide(L)'
;MTIQYEDNISPDLKPFLDENLRLTAIPAKNKKKLSALYYLAGKIEPNRDYAEPEINDILDDWTCFHDPATLRRELLNKGLVDRTPDCSRYRKAEAIPPFAEFIAKFI
;
A
#
# COMPACT_ATOMS: atom_id res chain seq x y z
N MET A 1 24.20 -0.78 7.59
CA MET A 1 23.78 -0.47 7.22
C MET A 1 22.83 -0.18 7.23
N THR A 2 22.41 -0.12 6.99
CA THR A 2 21.70 0.18 7.23
C THR A 2 20.66 0.60 6.83
N ILE A 3 20.03 0.56 6.75
CA ILE A 3 18.95 1.17 6.70
C ILE A 3 18.44 1.39 5.40
N GLN A 4 18.48 0.51 4.50
CA GLN A 4 18.00 0.64 3.23
C GLN A 4 16.52 0.79 3.12
N TYR A 5 15.74 0.11 4.00
CA TYR A 5 14.31 0.26 3.88
C TYR A 5 13.83 1.63 4.32
N GLU A 6 14.62 2.35 5.13
CA GLU A 6 14.28 3.72 5.43
C GLU A 6 14.43 4.62 4.23
N ASP A 7 15.37 4.30 3.36
CA ASP A 7 15.56 5.08 2.15
C ASP A 7 14.43 4.90 1.16
N ASN A 8 13.64 3.83 1.32
CA ASN A 8 12.51 3.57 0.44
C ASN A 8 11.22 4.22 0.92
N ILE A 9 11.25 4.87 2.06
CA ILE A 9 10.07 5.54 2.59
C ILE A 9 10.10 7.00 2.16
N SER A 10 9.04 7.43 1.49
CA SER A 10 8.92 8.83 1.08
C SER A 10 8.96 9.74 2.29
N PRO A 11 9.76 10.82 2.27
CA PRO A 11 9.78 11.77 3.37
C PRO A 11 8.39 12.35 3.70
N ASP A 12 7.52 12.46 2.70
CA ASP A 12 6.16 12.95 2.91
C ASP A 12 5.35 12.02 3.80
N LEU A 13 5.74 10.76 3.89
CA LEU A 13 5.00 9.76 4.64
C LEU A 13 5.43 9.64 6.08
N LYS A 14 6.66 10.05 6.40
CA LYS A 14 7.21 9.88 7.75
C LYS A 14 6.31 10.40 8.86
N PRO A 15 5.68 11.57 8.73
CA PRO A 15 4.80 12.06 9.81
C PRO A 15 3.58 11.19 10.06
N PHE A 16 3.26 10.31 9.12
CA PHE A 16 2.09 9.43 9.22
C PHE A 16 2.45 8.03 9.67
N LEU A 17 3.70 7.77 10.04
CA LEU A 17 4.14 6.46 10.51
C LEU A 17 4.44 6.52 12.01
N ASP A 18 4.10 5.45 12.72
CA ASP A 18 4.44 5.35 14.13
C ASP A 18 5.83 4.70 14.28
N GLU A 19 6.23 4.43 15.51
CA GLU A 19 7.57 3.89 15.78
C GLU A 19 7.76 2.49 15.19
N ASN A 20 6.66 1.79 14.89
CA ASN A 20 6.71 0.47 14.27
C ASN A 20 6.50 0.55 12.75
N LEU A 21 6.56 1.76 12.19
CA LEU A 21 6.40 2.02 10.76
C LEU A 21 5.01 1.64 10.24
N ARG A 22 4.00 1.74 11.11
CA ARG A 22 2.61 1.52 10.73
C ARG A 22 1.96 2.86 10.44
N LEU A 23 1.07 2.89 9.45
CA LEU A 23 0.34 4.11 9.12
C LEU A 23 -0.64 4.46 10.22
N THR A 24 -0.56 5.67 10.74
CA THR A 24 -1.48 6.13 11.79
C THR A 24 -2.76 6.72 11.22
N ALA A 25 -2.74 7.16 9.98
CA ALA A 25 -3.91 7.71 9.29
C ALA A 25 -3.65 7.72 7.80
N ILE A 26 -4.71 7.82 7.00
CA ILE A 26 -4.57 8.02 5.56
C ILE A 26 -4.48 9.53 5.33
N PRO A 27 -3.38 10.01 4.71
CA PRO A 27 -3.25 11.43 4.44
C PRO A 27 -4.35 11.93 3.50
N ALA A 28 -4.83 13.13 3.75
CA ALA A 28 -5.89 13.72 2.93
C ALA A 28 -5.37 14.22 1.59
N LYS A 29 -4.13 14.72 1.56
CA LYS A 29 -3.57 15.26 0.32
C LYS A 29 -3.21 14.14 -0.64
N ASN A 30 -3.54 14.36 -1.91
CA ASN A 30 -3.43 13.32 -2.91
C ASN A 30 -2.03 12.69 -3.01
N LYS A 31 -0.99 13.52 -3.08
CA LYS A 31 0.37 12.99 -3.21
C LYS A 31 0.75 12.12 -2.01
N LYS A 32 0.42 12.59 -0.82
CA LYS A 32 0.74 11.83 0.40
C LYS A 32 -0.08 10.57 0.50
N LYS A 33 -1.33 10.62 0.06
CA LYS A 33 -2.19 9.45 0.02
C LYS A 33 -1.63 8.41 -0.93
N LEU A 34 -1.17 8.84 -2.10
CA LEU A 34 -0.55 7.93 -3.07
C LEU A 34 0.71 7.29 -2.50
N SER A 35 1.51 8.09 -1.78
CA SER A 35 2.71 7.57 -1.11
C SER A 35 2.34 6.50 -0.10
N ALA A 36 1.28 6.70 0.67
CA ALA A 36 0.83 5.73 1.66
C ALA A 36 0.38 4.43 0.99
N LEU A 37 -0.37 4.53 -0.10
CA LEU A 37 -0.83 3.34 -0.80
C LEU A 37 0.33 2.56 -1.41
N TYR A 38 1.30 3.27 -1.99
CA TYR A 38 2.48 2.64 -2.55
C TYR A 38 3.27 1.91 -1.46
N TYR A 39 3.38 2.54 -0.30
CA TYR A 39 4.05 1.95 0.85
C TYR A 39 3.38 0.65 1.27
N LEU A 40 2.05 0.65 1.37
CA LEU A 40 1.30 -0.54 1.76
C LEU A 40 1.42 -1.64 0.71
N ALA A 41 1.43 -1.29 -0.57
CA ALA A 41 1.61 -2.28 -1.61
C ALA A 41 2.94 -3.01 -1.47
N GLY A 42 3.94 -2.32 -0.95
CA GLY A 42 5.25 -2.93 -0.69
C GLY A 42 5.23 -4.01 0.38
N LYS A 43 4.17 -4.08 1.18
CA LYS A 43 4.02 -5.10 2.22
C LYS A 43 3.36 -6.37 1.70
N ILE A 44 2.90 -6.36 0.46
CA ILE A 44 2.26 -7.51 -0.17
C ILE A 44 3.31 -8.21 -1.03
N GLU A 45 3.47 -9.52 -0.85
CA GLU A 45 4.46 -10.26 -1.61
C GLU A 45 4.02 -10.43 -3.06
N PRO A 46 4.93 -10.27 -4.02
CA PRO A 46 4.61 -10.49 -5.41
C PRO A 46 4.46 -11.98 -5.71
N ASN A 47 3.75 -12.29 -6.79
CA ASN A 47 3.59 -13.66 -7.28
C ASN A 47 2.94 -14.59 -6.28
N ARG A 48 2.03 -14.04 -5.48
CA ARG A 48 1.30 -14.82 -4.49
C ARG A 48 -0.16 -14.41 -4.50
N ASP A 49 -1.05 -15.41 -4.45
CA ASP A 49 -2.49 -15.16 -4.36
C ASP A 49 -2.89 -15.08 -2.89
N TYR A 50 -3.77 -14.13 -2.59
CA TYR A 50 -4.28 -13.92 -1.25
C TYR A 50 -5.79 -14.01 -1.25
N ALA A 51 -6.34 -14.68 -0.25
CA ALA A 51 -7.78 -14.57 0.01
C ALA A 51 -8.05 -13.20 0.63
N GLU A 52 -9.28 -12.73 0.55
CA GLU A 52 -9.62 -11.42 1.10
C GLU A 52 -9.24 -11.27 2.57
N PRO A 53 -9.51 -12.25 3.45
CA PRO A 53 -9.10 -12.12 4.85
C PRO A 53 -7.60 -11.97 5.03
N GLU A 54 -6.81 -12.61 4.17
CA GLU A 54 -5.35 -12.50 4.25
C GLU A 54 -4.87 -11.10 3.92
N ILE A 55 -5.42 -10.50 2.86
CA ILE A 55 -5.09 -9.12 2.49
C ILE A 55 -5.54 -8.18 3.60
N ASN A 56 -6.72 -8.40 4.15
CA ASN A 56 -7.22 -7.57 5.24
C ASN A 56 -6.28 -7.61 6.45
N ASP A 57 -5.76 -8.79 6.77
CA ASP A 57 -4.84 -8.94 7.91
C ASP A 57 -3.54 -8.16 7.68
N ILE A 58 -3.00 -8.22 6.46
CA ILE A 58 -1.79 -7.46 6.15
C ILE A 58 -2.03 -5.97 6.31
N LEU A 59 -3.15 -5.48 5.79
CA LEU A 59 -3.47 -4.06 5.87
C LEU A 59 -3.72 -3.63 7.31
N ASP A 60 -4.35 -4.47 8.12
CA ASP A 60 -4.54 -4.18 9.53
C ASP A 60 -3.23 -4.19 10.29
N ASP A 61 -2.31 -5.07 9.94
CA ASP A 61 -1.01 -5.15 10.61
C ASP A 61 -0.18 -3.89 10.37
N TRP A 62 -0.37 -3.22 9.23
CA TRP A 62 0.45 -2.08 8.87
C TRP A 62 -0.28 -0.74 9.02
N THR A 63 -1.46 -0.73 9.64
CA THR A 63 -2.21 0.50 9.89
C THR A 63 -2.79 0.47 11.30
N CYS A 64 -3.11 1.66 11.82
CA CYS A 64 -3.63 1.79 13.18
C CYS A 64 -5.13 2.05 13.23
N PHE A 65 -5.79 2.16 12.07
CA PHE A 65 -7.18 2.64 12.01
C PHE A 65 -8.20 1.60 11.53
N HIS A 66 -7.77 0.36 11.34
CA HIS A 66 -8.68 -0.78 11.08
C HIS A 66 -9.72 -0.55 9.98
N ASP A 67 -9.26 -0.17 8.80
CA ASP A 67 -10.16 0.01 7.66
C ASP A 67 -9.60 -0.65 6.40
N PRO A 68 -9.42 -1.98 6.42
CA PRO A 68 -8.82 -2.67 5.29
C PRO A 68 -9.68 -2.61 4.03
N ALA A 69 -11.00 -2.49 4.17
CA ALA A 69 -11.86 -2.46 2.99
C ALA A 69 -11.60 -1.24 2.13
N THR A 70 -11.48 -0.06 2.75
CA THR A 70 -11.17 1.17 2.01
C THR A 70 -9.79 1.09 1.38
N LEU A 71 -8.80 0.60 2.14
CA LEU A 71 -7.45 0.48 1.65
C LEU A 71 -7.38 -0.47 0.46
N ARG A 72 -8.05 -1.61 0.56
CA ARG A 72 -8.07 -2.60 -0.51
C ARG A 72 -8.65 -2.00 -1.78
N ARG A 73 -9.76 -1.27 -1.65
CA ARG A 73 -10.40 -0.61 -2.78
C ARG A 73 -9.47 0.40 -3.43
N GLU A 74 -8.79 1.19 -2.61
CA GLU A 74 -7.86 2.19 -3.15
C GLU A 74 -6.67 1.54 -3.85
N LEU A 75 -6.15 0.45 -3.30
CA LEU A 75 -5.05 -0.27 -3.93
C LEU A 75 -5.48 -0.81 -5.31
N LEU A 76 -6.70 -1.33 -5.40
CA LEU A 76 -7.25 -1.79 -6.67
C LEU A 76 -7.41 -0.63 -7.66
N ASN A 77 -7.95 0.48 -7.18
CA ASN A 77 -8.19 1.65 -8.04
C ASN A 77 -6.90 2.22 -8.60
N LYS A 78 -5.81 2.11 -7.88
CA LYS A 78 -4.52 2.64 -8.32
C LYS A 78 -3.68 1.62 -9.07
N GLY A 79 -4.22 0.43 -9.30
CA GLY A 79 -3.50 -0.58 -10.06
C GLY A 79 -2.34 -1.22 -9.33
N LEU A 80 -2.32 -1.12 -8.01
CA LEU A 80 -1.26 -1.72 -7.19
C LEU A 80 -1.57 -3.18 -6.83
N VAL A 81 -2.84 -3.53 -6.84
CA VAL A 81 -3.31 -4.88 -6.55
C VAL A 81 -4.34 -5.25 -7.60
N ASP A 82 -4.33 -6.50 -8.02
CA ASP A 82 -5.33 -7.07 -8.94
C ASP A 82 -6.19 -8.05 -8.18
N ARG A 83 -7.38 -8.32 -8.71
CA ARG A 83 -8.24 -9.35 -8.14
C ARG A 83 -8.88 -10.15 -9.26
N THR A 84 -9.29 -11.37 -8.94
CA THR A 84 -10.03 -12.21 -9.88
C THR A 84 -11.45 -11.66 -10.06
N PRO A 85 -12.11 -11.95 -11.19
CA PRO A 85 -13.46 -11.43 -11.43
C PRO A 85 -14.48 -11.81 -10.36
N ASP A 86 -14.31 -12.97 -9.73
CA ASP A 86 -15.23 -13.41 -8.67
C ASP A 86 -14.85 -12.89 -7.30
N CYS A 87 -13.79 -12.06 -7.21
CA CYS A 87 -13.31 -11.45 -5.98
C CYS A 87 -12.80 -12.46 -4.94
N SER A 88 -12.46 -13.68 -5.38
CA SER A 88 -11.99 -14.69 -4.44
C SER A 88 -10.49 -14.61 -4.15
N ARG A 89 -9.73 -13.99 -5.03
CA ARG A 89 -8.27 -13.90 -4.89
C ARG A 89 -7.80 -12.49 -5.20
N TYR A 90 -6.77 -12.09 -4.49
CA TYR A 90 -6.08 -10.81 -4.71
C TYR A 90 -4.61 -11.10 -4.93
N ARG A 91 -3.95 -10.29 -5.74
CA ARG A 91 -2.53 -10.46 -6.05
C ARG A 91 -1.90 -9.10 -6.29
N LYS A 92 -0.67 -8.93 -5.82
CA LYS A 92 0.07 -7.70 -6.12
C LYS A 92 0.23 -7.58 -7.63
N ALA A 93 0.00 -6.39 -8.18
CA ALA A 93 0.10 -6.16 -9.61
C ALA A 93 1.52 -6.45 -10.08
N GLU A 94 1.66 -7.01 -11.29
CA GLU A 94 2.97 -7.41 -11.80
C GLU A 94 3.80 -6.21 -12.25
N ALA A 95 3.16 -5.25 -12.87
CA ALA A 95 3.86 -4.14 -13.51
C ALA A 95 3.68 -2.84 -12.72
N ILE A 96 4.12 -2.82 -11.47
CA ILE A 96 4.06 -1.61 -10.67
C ILE A 96 5.24 -0.72 -11.06
N PRO A 97 4.98 0.53 -11.49
CA PRO A 97 6.07 1.43 -11.88
C PRO A 97 6.87 1.88 -10.66
N PRO A 98 8.08 2.41 -10.86
CA PRO A 98 8.83 3.03 -9.77
C PRO A 98 8.01 4.15 -9.14
N PHE A 99 8.33 4.46 -7.89
CA PHE A 99 7.55 5.42 -7.10
C PHE A 99 7.33 6.75 -7.81
N ALA A 100 8.38 7.33 -8.38
CA ALA A 100 8.25 8.62 -9.04
C ALA A 100 7.29 8.59 -10.22
N GLU A 101 7.33 7.51 -11.00
CA GLU A 101 6.42 7.34 -12.13
C GLU A 101 4.99 7.12 -11.66
N PHE A 102 4.83 6.37 -10.58
CA PHE A 102 3.51 6.13 -10.01
C PHE A 102 2.88 7.44 -9.56
N ILE A 103 3.64 8.26 -8.85
CA ILE A 103 3.14 9.56 -8.40
C ILE A 103 2.75 10.43 -9.59
N ALA A 104 3.62 10.49 -10.61
CA ALA A 104 3.36 11.31 -11.79
C ALA A 104 2.10 10.87 -12.53
N LYS A 105 1.81 9.57 -12.52
CA LYS A 105 0.66 9.03 -13.23
C LYS A 105 -0.68 9.52 -12.64
N PHE A 106 -0.73 9.73 -11.33
CA PHE A 106 -1.97 10.09 -10.65
C PHE A 106 -2.04 11.55 -10.20
N ILE A 107 -1.01 12.32 -10.48
CA ILE A 107 -1.00 13.76 -10.25
C ILE A 107 -1.01 14.50 -11.58
#